data_b880a46013cfedb302068a25ee08a741
#
_entry.id   b880a46013cfedb302068a25ee08a741
#
_cell.length_a   1.000
_cell.length_b   1.000
_cell.length_c   1.000
_cell.angle_alpha   90.00
_cell.angle_beta   90.00
_cell.angle_gamma   90.00
#
_symmetry.space_group_name_H-M   'P 1'
#
loop_
_entity.id
_entity.type
_entity.pdbx_description
1 polymer ?
#
loop_
_entity_poly.entity_id
_entity_poly.type
_entity_poly.pdbx_seq_one_letter_code
_entity_poly.pdbx_strand_id
1 'polypeptide(L)'
;AYPGIEAEEHGQGEAIARNLMEMCNLTVPVISIVIGEGGSGGALALSVANRIWMLENAVYSILSPEGFATILWKDGTRAQEASEIMKLTAQDLYAFNIVDVIVKEPMGNLNEHAEVIYAQLRDLLSNELTALCKLSERALLDQRYKKFRSIGDCSGI
;
A
#
# COMPACT_ATOMS: atom_id res chain seq x y z
N ALA A 1 2.61 11.54 5.94
CA ALA A 1 2.61 11.33 7.39
C ALA A 1 4.04 11.29 7.91
N TYR A 2 4.30 11.95 9.00
CA TYR A 2 5.64 12.04 9.61
C TYR A 2 5.55 11.68 11.11
N PRO A 3 6.37 10.76 11.62
CA PRO A 3 6.36 10.41 13.04
C PRO A 3 7.06 11.51 13.85
N GLY A 4 6.31 12.17 14.74
CA GLY A 4 6.89 13.20 15.59
C GLY A 4 5.82 14.00 16.35
N ILE A 5 6.21 14.58 17.48
CA ILE A 5 5.32 15.37 18.34
C ILE A 5 4.73 16.55 17.55
N GLU A 6 5.56 17.25 16.81
CA GLU A 6 5.12 18.39 16.00
C GLU A 6 4.04 18.01 14.98
N ALA A 7 4.15 16.85 14.34
CA ALA A 7 3.15 16.36 13.40
C ALA A 7 1.83 16.06 14.10
N GLU A 8 1.87 15.50 15.31
CA GLU A 8 0.68 15.23 16.12
C GLU A 8 0.01 16.52 16.61
N GLU A 9 0.79 17.51 17.03
CA GLU A 9 0.29 18.84 17.41
C GLU A 9 -0.41 19.56 16.25
N HIS A 10 0.01 19.31 15.01
CA HIS A 10 -0.66 19.80 13.79
C HIS A 10 -1.84 18.96 13.31
N GLY A 11 -2.28 17.97 14.09
CA GLY A 11 -3.48 17.18 13.81
C GLY A 11 -3.30 16.09 12.76
N GLN A 12 -2.07 15.56 12.59
CA GLN A 12 -1.80 14.50 11.62
C GLN A 12 -2.69 13.27 11.81
N GLY A 13 -2.94 12.83 13.06
CA GLY A 13 -3.77 11.68 13.35
C GLY A 13 -5.20 11.86 12.84
N GLU A 14 -5.80 13.03 13.06
CA GLU A 14 -7.13 13.36 12.50
C GLU A 14 -7.12 13.40 10.97
N ALA A 15 -6.10 14.01 10.37
CA ALA A 15 -5.97 14.08 8.92
C ALA A 15 -5.90 12.69 8.29
N ILE A 16 -5.15 11.75 8.87
CA ILE A 16 -5.08 10.35 8.44
C ILE A 16 -6.45 9.68 8.57
N ALA A 17 -7.11 9.81 9.70
CA ALA A 17 -8.42 9.21 9.94
C ALA A 17 -9.48 9.74 8.97
N ARG A 18 -9.50 11.05 8.76
CA ARG A 18 -10.41 11.70 7.80
C ARG A 18 -10.15 11.22 6.38
N ASN A 19 -8.88 11.14 5.97
CA ASN A 19 -8.54 10.65 4.65
C ASN A 19 -8.99 9.19 4.43
N LEU A 20 -8.85 8.32 5.42
CA LEU A 20 -9.38 6.95 5.36
C LEU A 20 -10.89 6.95 5.07
N MET A 21 -11.65 7.78 5.78
CA MET A 21 -13.10 7.88 5.60
C MET A 21 -13.46 8.41 4.21
N GLU A 22 -12.81 9.47 3.75
CA GLU A 22 -13.07 10.08 2.44
C GLU A 22 -12.72 9.11 1.31
N MET A 23 -11.57 8.44 1.38
CA MET A 23 -11.14 7.46 0.39
C MET A 23 -12.11 6.27 0.28
N CYS A 24 -12.72 5.85 1.38
CA CYS A 24 -13.75 4.80 1.36
C CYS A 24 -14.98 5.21 0.54
N ASN A 25 -15.33 6.48 0.52
CA ASN A 25 -16.54 7.02 -0.07
C ASN A 25 -16.38 7.53 -1.51
N LEU A 26 -15.16 7.51 -2.07
CA LEU A 26 -14.93 7.95 -3.43
C LEU A 26 -15.68 7.07 -4.44
N THR A 27 -16.49 7.69 -5.27
CA THR A 27 -17.30 7.02 -6.31
C THR A 27 -16.60 6.92 -7.66
N VAL A 28 -15.31 7.27 -7.69
CA VAL A 28 -14.44 7.20 -8.87
C VAL A 28 -13.43 6.05 -8.73
N PRO A 29 -12.86 5.56 -9.84
CA PRO A 29 -11.75 4.62 -9.80
C PRO A 29 -10.55 5.20 -9.01
N VAL A 30 -10.01 4.38 -8.11
CA VAL A 30 -8.81 4.73 -7.34
C VAL A 30 -7.79 3.61 -7.50
N ILE A 31 -6.58 3.98 -7.93
CA ILE A 31 -5.41 3.10 -7.99
C ILE A 31 -4.33 3.71 -7.12
N SER A 32 -3.85 2.98 -6.14
CA SER A 32 -2.73 3.36 -5.29
C SER A 32 -1.48 2.61 -5.71
N ILE A 33 -0.35 3.31 -5.80
CA ILE A 33 0.91 2.71 -6.21
C ILE A 33 1.97 3.00 -5.16
N VAL A 34 2.50 1.96 -4.53
CA VAL A 34 3.62 2.06 -3.59
C VAL A 34 4.91 2.02 -4.41
N ILE A 35 5.62 3.15 -4.45
CA ILE A 35 6.82 3.33 -5.27
C ILE A 35 8.14 3.24 -4.49
N GLY A 36 8.06 3.13 -3.18
CA GLY A 36 9.20 3.08 -2.27
C GLY A 36 8.77 2.56 -0.91
N GLU A 37 8.94 3.34 0.13
CA GLU A 37 8.55 2.95 1.49
C GLU A 37 7.17 3.48 1.85
N GLY A 38 6.19 2.59 1.91
CA GLY A 38 4.86 2.86 2.44
C GLY A 38 4.74 2.38 3.89
N GLY A 39 4.52 3.29 4.83
CA GLY A 39 4.49 2.92 6.24
C GLY A 39 3.28 3.43 7.02
N SER A 40 2.84 2.62 7.97
CA SER A 40 1.87 2.97 9.01
C SER A 40 0.49 3.44 8.48
N GLY A 41 -0.23 4.18 9.30
CA GLY A 41 -1.54 4.73 8.99
C GLY A 41 -1.53 5.73 7.83
N GLY A 42 -0.42 6.44 7.61
CA GLY A 42 -0.28 7.36 6.49
C GLY A 42 -0.30 6.64 5.14
N ALA A 43 0.43 5.54 5.02
CA ALA A 43 0.40 4.71 3.82
C ALA A 43 -0.97 4.05 3.62
N LEU A 44 -1.59 3.54 4.69
CA LEU A 44 -2.94 2.98 4.64
C LEU A 44 -3.96 4.01 4.16
N ALA A 45 -3.89 5.23 4.67
CA ALA A 45 -4.81 6.31 4.29
C ALA A 45 -4.75 6.65 2.80
N LEU A 46 -3.60 6.44 2.16
CA LEU A 46 -3.43 6.62 0.71
C LEU A 46 -3.72 5.34 -0.10
N SER A 47 -3.79 4.19 0.55
CA SER A 47 -3.94 2.89 -0.10
C SER A 47 -5.37 2.37 -0.12
N VAL A 48 -6.34 3.10 0.43
CA VAL A 48 -7.77 2.72 0.34
C VAL A 48 -8.25 2.94 -1.10
N ALA A 49 -8.05 1.92 -1.93
CA ALA A 49 -8.21 2.00 -3.38
C ALA A 49 -8.90 0.76 -3.96
N ASN A 50 -9.36 0.86 -5.21
CA ASN A 50 -9.86 -0.29 -5.97
C ASN A 50 -8.73 -1.25 -6.34
N ARG A 51 -7.53 -0.68 -6.57
CA ARG A 51 -6.31 -1.43 -6.85
C ARG A 51 -5.15 -0.88 -6.06
N ILE A 52 -4.33 -1.78 -5.54
CA ILE A 52 -3.05 -1.46 -4.90
C ILE A 52 -1.95 -2.12 -5.70
N TRP A 53 -1.05 -1.33 -6.24
CA TRP A 53 0.13 -1.80 -6.97
C TRP A 53 1.39 -1.47 -6.19
N MET A 54 2.44 -2.24 -6.41
CA MET A 54 3.75 -1.97 -5.82
C MET A 54 4.85 -2.11 -6.87
N LEU A 55 5.86 -1.27 -6.80
CA LEU A 55 7.13 -1.56 -7.45
C LEU A 55 7.77 -2.79 -6.80
N GLU A 56 8.52 -3.54 -7.58
CA GLU A 56 9.06 -4.86 -7.16
C GLU A 56 9.90 -4.82 -5.89
N ASN A 57 10.65 -3.72 -5.70
CA ASN A 57 11.53 -3.52 -4.54
C ASN A 57 10.94 -2.55 -3.49
N ALA A 58 9.72 -2.10 -3.67
CA ALA A 58 9.02 -1.30 -2.68
C ALA A 58 8.66 -2.14 -1.45
N VAL A 59 8.48 -1.47 -0.31
CA VAL A 59 8.00 -2.07 0.93
C VAL A 59 6.73 -1.37 1.41
N TYR A 60 5.83 -2.15 1.99
CA TYR A 60 4.61 -1.63 2.58
C TYR A 60 4.34 -2.32 3.90
N SER A 61 4.39 -1.56 4.99
CA SER A 61 4.35 -2.11 6.35
C SER A 61 3.53 -1.26 7.31
N ILE A 62 3.06 -1.88 8.38
CA ILE A 62 2.32 -1.20 9.45
C ILE A 62 3.23 -0.29 10.29
N LEU A 63 4.50 -0.67 10.49
CA LEU A 63 5.50 0.06 11.28
C LEU A 63 6.90 -0.37 10.84
N SER A 64 7.93 0.30 11.36
CA SER A 64 9.31 -0.10 11.07
C SER A 64 9.69 -1.44 11.73
N PRO A 65 10.66 -2.17 11.20
CA PRO A 65 11.17 -3.40 11.83
C PRO A 65 11.65 -3.20 13.26
N GLU A 66 12.29 -2.06 13.56
CA GLU A 66 12.72 -1.69 14.91
C GLU A 66 11.52 -1.52 15.84
N GLY A 67 10.48 -0.85 15.37
CA GLY A 67 9.24 -0.67 16.11
C GLY A 67 8.55 -2.01 16.39
N PHE A 68 8.47 -2.88 15.39
CA PHE A 68 7.92 -4.22 15.51
C PHE A 68 8.69 -5.05 16.55
N ALA A 69 10.03 -5.09 16.46
CA ALA A 69 10.89 -5.79 17.39
C ALA A 69 10.74 -5.26 18.82
N THR A 70 10.66 -3.95 18.97
CA THR A 70 10.44 -3.29 20.28
C THR A 70 9.11 -3.69 20.91
N ILE A 71 8.05 -3.73 20.11
CA ILE A 71 6.71 -4.08 20.62
C ILE A 71 6.64 -5.56 21.01
N LEU A 72 7.10 -6.47 20.16
CA LEU A 72 6.97 -7.90 20.39
C LEU A 72 8.01 -8.45 21.37
N TRP A 73 9.26 -8.01 21.24
CA TRP A 73 10.37 -8.61 21.99
C TRP A 73 11.00 -7.69 23.01
N LYS A 74 10.57 -6.44 23.09
CA LYS A 74 11.15 -5.38 23.91
C LYS A 74 12.62 -5.10 23.59
N ASP A 75 13.02 -5.40 22.33
CA ASP A 75 14.40 -5.28 21.86
C ASP A 75 14.43 -4.82 20.39
N GLY A 76 14.64 -3.53 20.17
CA GLY A 76 14.71 -2.93 18.83
C GLY A 76 15.95 -3.35 18.03
N THR A 77 16.98 -3.94 18.67
CA THR A 77 18.17 -4.42 17.95
C THR A 77 17.90 -5.63 17.07
N ARG A 78 16.77 -6.32 17.26
CA ARG A 78 16.32 -7.48 16.47
C ARG A 78 15.56 -7.07 15.20
N ALA A 79 15.80 -5.88 14.67
CA ALA A 79 15.11 -5.35 13.50
C ALA A 79 15.27 -6.24 12.25
N GLN A 80 16.42 -6.87 12.05
CA GLN A 80 16.63 -7.78 10.93
C GLN A 80 15.70 -9.00 11.01
N GLU A 81 15.61 -9.66 12.15
CA GLU A 81 14.69 -10.77 12.37
C GLU A 81 13.22 -10.33 12.22
N ALA A 82 12.91 -9.14 12.71
CA ALA A 82 11.59 -8.55 12.55
C ALA A 82 11.22 -8.38 11.08
N SER A 83 12.12 -7.85 10.25
CA SER A 83 11.85 -7.64 8.82
C SER A 83 11.53 -8.92 8.05
N GLU A 84 12.16 -10.04 8.42
CA GLU A 84 11.89 -11.34 7.82
C GLU A 84 10.48 -11.88 8.17
N ILE A 85 10.04 -11.62 9.41
CA ILE A 85 8.73 -12.08 9.91
C ILE A 85 7.58 -11.21 9.40
N MET A 86 7.81 -9.91 9.24
CA MET A 86 6.77 -8.93 8.88
C MET A 86 6.20 -9.11 7.49
N LYS A 87 6.91 -9.81 6.60
CA LYS A 87 6.41 -10.07 5.24
C LYS A 87 5.95 -8.79 4.52
N LEU A 88 6.86 -7.83 4.41
CA LEU A 88 6.59 -6.47 3.95
C LEU A 88 6.94 -6.21 2.47
N THR A 89 7.43 -7.25 1.75
CA THR A 89 7.82 -7.12 0.35
C THR A 89 6.61 -7.17 -0.60
N ALA A 90 6.78 -6.67 -1.82
CA ALA A 90 5.74 -6.72 -2.83
C ALA A 90 5.26 -8.16 -3.11
N GLN A 91 6.19 -9.13 -3.09
CA GLN A 91 5.92 -10.54 -3.32
C GLN A 91 5.08 -11.15 -2.19
N ASP A 92 5.44 -10.86 -0.93
CA ASP A 92 4.69 -11.32 0.24
C ASP A 92 3.26 -10.77 0.22
N LEU A 93 3.13 -9.45 -0.03
CA LEU A 93 1.83 -8.79 0.00
C LEU A 93 0.93 -9.16 -1.19
N TYR A 94 1.53 -9.51 -2.33
CA TYR A 94 0.82 -10.10 -3.44
C TYR A 94 0.28 -11.50 -3.09
N ALA A 95 1.09 -12.33 -2.45
CA ALA A 95 0.68 -13.66 -1.97
C ALA A 95 -0.47 -13.58 -0.94
N PHE A 96 -0.54 -12.50 -0.15
CA PHE A 96 -1.62 -12.24 0.81
C PHE A 96 -2.84 -11.55 0.19
N ASN A 97 -2.87 -11.33 -1.13
CA ASN A 97 -3.96 -10.62 -1.84
C ASN A 97 -4.16 -9.16 -1.36
N ILE A 98 -3.15 -8.55 -0.79
CA ILE A 98 -3.15 -7.13 -0.41
C ILE A 98 -2.80 -6.28 -1.63
N VAL A 99 -1.78 -6.69 -2.37
CA VAL A 99 -1.32 -6.06 -3.62
C VAL A 99 -1.89 -6.80 -4.81
N ASP A 100 -2.40 -6.07 -5.80
CA ASP A 100 -3.01 -6.64 -7.01
C ASP A 100 -2.00 -6.83 -8.15
N VAL A 101 -1.00 -5.95 -8.23
CA VAL A 101 0.03 -5.98 -9.29
C VAL A 101 1.40 -5.61 -8.74
N ILE A 102 2.39 -6.40 -9.10
CA ILE A 102 3.81 -6.07 -8.90
C ILE A 102 4.33 -5.48 -10.21
N VAL A 103 4.77 -4.23 -10.17
CA VAL A 103 5.40 -3.56 -11.31
C VAL A 103 6.88 -3.90 -11.27
N LYS A 104 7.35 -4.60 -12.30
CA LYS A 104 8.74 -5.04 -12.40
C LYS A 104 9.68 -3.86 -12.56
N GLU A 105 10.81 -3.94 -11.90
CA GLU A 105 11.87 -2.94 -11.99
C GLU A 105 13.03 -3.47 -12.84
N PRO A 106 13.59 -2.65 -13.75
CA PRO A 106 14.77 -3.04 -14.50
C PRO A 106 15.98 -3.24 -13.58
N MET A 107 16.86 -4.14 -13.94
CA MET A 107 18.11 -4.33 -13.19
C MET A 107 18.99 -3.07 -13.31
N GLY A 108 19.59 -2.65 -12.23
CA GLY A 108 20.50 -1.51 -12.15
C GLY A 108 19.89 -0.28 -11.52
N ASN A 109 20.42 0.90 -11.85
CA ASN A 109 19.97 2.15 -11.27
C ASN A 109 18.61 2.56 -11.88
N LEU A 110 17.61 2.67 -11.02
CA LEU A 110 16.24 3.03 -11.41
C LEU A 110 16.18 4.35 -12.19
N ASN A 111 17.00 5.33 -11.81
CA ASN A 111 17.03 6.64 -12.48
C ASN A 111 17.50 6.55 -13.94
N GLU A 112 18.34 5.58 -14.26
CA GLU A 112 18.85 5.36 -15.62
C GLU A 112 17.80 4.66 -16.51
N HIS A 113 16.84 3.98 -15.91
CA HIS A 113 15.82 3.17 -16.57
C HIS A 113 14.39 3.63 -16.29
N ALA A 114 14.21 4.85 -15.81
CA ALA A 114 12.90 5.38 -15.41
C ALA A 114 11.86 5.33 -16.55
N GLU A 115 12.30 5.54 -17.80
CA GLU A 115 11.42 5.50 -18.98
C GLU A 115 10.75 4.12 -19.17
N VAL A 116 11.44 3.04 -18.79
CA VAL A 116 10.88 1.68 -18.88
C VAL A 116 9.71 1.54 -17.91
N ILE A 117 9.89 2.05 -16.68
CA ILE A 117 8.84 2.01 -15.66
C ILE A 117 7.68 2.94 -16.03
N TYR A 118 7.95 4.12 -16.57
CA TYR A 118 6.91 5.03 -17.03
C TYR A 118 6.08 4.43 -18.15
N ALA A 119 6.71 3.76 -19.11
CA ALA A 119 5.99 3.06 -20.17
C ALA A 119 5.10 1.93 -19.61
N GLN A 120 5.66 1.10 -18.74
CA GLN A 120 4.93 0.02 -18.06
C GLN A 120 3.72 0.55 -17.26
N LEU A 121 3.93 1.57 -16.43
CA LEU A 121 2.86 2.18 -15.63
C LEU A 121 1.79 2.82 -16.52
N ARG A 122 2.17 3.49 -17.59
CA ARG A 122 1.23 4.08 -18.55
C ARG A 122 0.29 3.02 -19.13
N ASP A 123 0.85 1.89 -19.58
CA ASP A 123 0.08 0.83 -20.21
C ASP A 123 -0.84 0.14 -19.18
N LEU A 124 -0.32 -0.18 -18.00
CA LEU A 124 -1.09 -0.77 -16.90
C LEU A 124 -2.22 0.15 -16.45
N LEU A 125 -1.92 1.44 -16.23
CA LEU A 125 -2.91 2.44 -15.80
C LEU A 125 -3.99 2.65 -16.86
N SER A 126 -3.62 2.75 -18.14
CA SER A 126 -4.57 2.93 -19.22
C SER A 126 -5.55 1.77 -19.30
N ASN A 127 -5.06 0.55 -19.22
CA ASN A 127 -5.88 -0.66 -19.27
C ASN A 127 -6.80 -0.77 -18.06
N GLU A 128 -6.26 -0.61 -16.85
CA GLU A 128 -7.02 -0.76 -15.61
C GLU A 128 -8.08 0.35 -15.45
N LEU A 129 -7.70 1.61 -15.72
CA LEU A 129 -8.65 2.73 -15.66
C LEU A 129 -9.77 2.55 -16.68
N THR A 130 -9.44 2.09 -17.90
CA THR A 130 -10.48 1.79 -18.91
C THR A 130 -11.45 0.72 -18.44
N ALA A 131 -10.98 -0.27 -17.69
CA ALA A 131 -11.83 -1.30 -17.10
C ALA A 131 -12.68 -0.77 -15.94
N LEU A 132 -12.05 -0.06 -15.00
CA LEU A 132 -12.72 0.48 -13.83
C LEU A 132 -13.76 1.56 -14.18
N CYS A 133 -13.49 2.40 -15.18
CA CYS A 133 -14.45 3.43 -15.64
C CYS A 133 -15.72 2.86 -16.28
N LYS A 134 -15.77 1.58 -16.58
CA LYS A 134 -17.01 0.90 -17.05
C LYS A 134 -17.94 0.48 -15.90
N LEU A 135 -17.41 0.51 -14.66
CA LEU A 135 -18.18 0.15 -13.49
C LEU A 135 -19.04 1.31 -13.03
N SER A 136 -20.21 0.99 -12.45
CA SER A 136 -21.02 2.00 -11.78
C SER A 136 -20.36 2.45 -10.47
N GLU A 137 -20.72 3.65 -10.00
CA GLU A 137 -20.25 4.19 -8.71
C GLU A 137 -20.42 3.17 -7.57
N ARG A 138 -21.61 2.56 -7.50
CA ARG A 138 -21.89 1.53 -6.49
C ARG A 138 -20.99 0.31 -6.63
N ALA A 139 -20.71 -0.14 -7.84
CA ALA A 139 -19.82 -1.27 -8.07
C ALA A 139 -18.37 -0.97 -7.66
N LEU A 140 -17.91 0.28 -7.87
CA LEU A 140 -16.59 0.72 -7.40
C LEU A 140 -16.49 0.73 -5.87
N LEU A 141 -17.51 1.24 -5.18
CA LEU A 141 -17.59 1.23 -3.72
C LEU A 141 -17.63 -0.20 -3.18
N ASP A 142 -18.52 -1.06 -3.72
CA ASP A 142 -18.66 -2.46 -3.30
C ASP A 142 -17.36 -3.25 -3.54
N GLN A 143 -16.65 -3.01 -4.65
CA GLN A 143 -15.37 -3.64 -4.96
C GLN A 143 -14.31 -3.26 -3.93
N ARG A 144 -14.17 -1.97 -3.63
CA ARG A 144 -13.23 -1.45 -2.62
C ARG A 144 -13.55 -2.01 -1.25
N TYR A 145 -14.80 -1.97 -0.84
CA TYR A 145 -15.25 -2.53 0.44
C TYR A 145 -14.92 -4.02 0.56
N LYS A 146 -15.26 -4.82 -0.45
CA LYS A 146 -14.99 -6.26 -0.44
C LYS A 146 -13.50 -6.57 -0.38
N LYS A 147 -12.67 -5.82 -1.13
CA LYS A 147 -11.22 -5.96 -1.09
C LYS A 147 -10.70 -5.83 0.35
N PHE A 148 -11.02 -4.74 1.03
CA PHE A 148 -10.52 -4.51 2.38
C PHE A 148 -11.13 -5.45 3.42
N ARG A 149 -12.36 -5.90 3.23
CA ARG A 149 -12.99 -6.90 4.10
C ARG A 149 -12.40 -8.30 3.98
N SER A 150 -11.84 -8.64 2.83
CA SER A 150 -11.20 -9.95 2.61
C SER A 150 -9.76 -10.01 3.10
N ILE A 151 -9.11 -8.88 3.37
CA ILE A 151 -7.75 -8.85 3.91
C ILE A 151 -7.76 -9.41 5.33
N GLY A 152 -6.92 -10.42 5.58
CA GLY A 152 -6.82 -11.08 6.89
C GLY A 152 -7.92 -12.10 7.19
N ASP A 153 -8.73 -12.46 6.20
CA ASP A 153 -9.68 -13.59 6.34
C ASP A 153 -8.92 -14.91 6.30
N CYS A 154 -8.72 -15.50 7.48
CA CYS A 154 -8.02 -16.79 7.68
C CYS A 154 -8.98 -17.98 7.72
N SER A 155 -10.24 -17.83 7.32
CA SER A 155 -11.26 -18.89 7.42
C SER A 155 -11.05 -20.07 6.46
N GLY A 156 -9.96 -20.08 5.70
CA GLY A 156 -9.58 -21.14 4.74
C GLY A 156 -8.23 -21.80 5.01
N ILE A 157 -7.59 -21.55 6.16
CA ILE A 157 -6.31 -22.20 6.54
C ILE A 157 -6.58 -23.31 7.55
#